data_d2470a2e26ef81951b3da39131592a8f
#
_entry.id   d2470a2e26ef81951b3da39131592a8f
#
_cell.length_a   1.000
_cell.length_b   1.000
_cell.length_c   1.000
_cell.angle_alpha   90.00
_cell.angle_beta   90.00
_cell.angle_gamma   90.00
#
_symmetry.space_group_name_H-M   'P 1'
#
loop_
_entity.id
_entity.type
_entity.pdbx_description
1 polymer ?
#
loop_
_entity_poly.entity_id
_entity_poly.type
_entity_poly.pdbx_seq_one_letter_code
_entity_poly.pdbx_strand_id
1 'polypeptide(L)'
;MNFDLAALDMAGTTVDEGGLVYDVLEATVADAAGEPVPHDLLLAWKGTSKWEAIQGLLRGLGQDPTTAQVDKIFDGFGERLVTAYRETPPQPFPGVPEMFATLRSRGVKVALQTGYSTEIAAAILDGLGWTVGPDPDSTVDALITSDLVAASRPAPYLVFHCMEATGVWDVRRVLVAGDTPNDLGAGTNAGAGFVVGVATGSFTHDRLATEPHTHLLPSTADLPSLL
;
A
#
# COMPACT_ATOMS: atom_id res chain seq x y z
N MET A 1 -18.50 -10.47 -13.90
CA MET A 1 -17.71 -9.24 -14.20
C MET A 1 -16.26 -9.67 -14.16
N ASN A 2 -15.42 -9.35 -15.14
CA ASN A 2 -14.06 -9.87 -15.17
C ASN A 2 -13.08 -8.70 -15.15
N PHE A 3 -12.14 -8.71 -14.21
CA PHE A 3 -10.96 -7.87 -14.23
C PHE A 3 -9.75 -8.68 -14.70
N ASP A 4 -8.76 -8.01 -15.29
CA ASP A 4 -7.55 -8.63 -15.83
C ASP A 4 -6.34 -8.37 -14.95
N LEU A 5 -6.41 -7.36 -14.06
CA LEU A 5 -5.38 -6.97 -13.12
C LEU A 5 -6.00 -6.72 -11.74
N ALA A 6 -5.40 -7.29 -10.71
CA ALA A 6 -5.58 -6.90 -9.31
C ALA A 6 -4.33 -6.13 -8.85
N ALA A 7 -4.47 -4.81 -8.66
CA ALA A 7 -3.45 -3.92 -8.10
C ALA A 7 -3.73 -3.74 -6.60
N LEU A 8 -2.94 -4.40 -5.76
CA LEU A 8 -3.21 -4.59 -4.34
C LEU A 8 -2.20 -3.83 -3.48
N ASP A 9 -2.67 -3.13 -2.46
CA ASP A 9 -1.78 -2.58 -1.43
C ASP A 9 -1.10 -3.69 -0.61
N MET A 10 -0.03 -3.33 0.09
CA MET A 10 0.72 -4.25 0.94
C MET A 10 0.27 -4.20 2.40
N ALA A 11 0.72 -3.21 3.17
CA ALA A 11 0.50 -3.12 4.61
C ALA A 11 -0.97 -2.91 4.97
N GLY A 12 -1.55 -3.78 5.77
CA GLY A 12 -2.97 -3.71 6.13
C GLY A 12 -3.92 -4.33 5.09
N THR A 13 -3.41 -4.74 3.93
CA THR A 13 -4.19 -5.25 2.79
C THR A 13 -3.80 -6.68 2.42
N THR A 14 -2.55 -6.91 2.07
CA THR A 14 -2.00 -8.25 1.76
C THR A 14 -0.98 -8.71 2.79
N VAL A 15 -0.37 -7.78 3.52
CA VAL A 15 0.65 -8.01 4.53
C VAL A 15 0.18 -7.47 5.88
N ASP A 16 0.11 -8.36 6.86
CA ASP A 16 -0.08 -8.01 8.27
C ASP A 16 1.28 -7.69 8.90
N GLU A 17 1.50 -6.43 9.19
CA GLU A 17 2.71 -5.91 9.85
C GLU A 17 2.39 -5.35 11.26
N GLY A 18 1.17 -5.61 11.76
CA GLY A 18 0.73 -5.22 13.10
C GLY A 18 0.58 -3.71 13.34
N GLY A 19 0.55 -2.89 12.28
CA GLY A 19 0.53 -1.42 12.39
C GLY A 19 1.90 -0.78 12.64
N LEU A 20 2.95 -1.59 12.68
CA LEU A 20 4.30 -1.20 13.09
C LEU A 20 4.90 -0.07 12.24
N VAL A 21 4.57 -0.03 10.94
CA VAL A 21 5.02 1.05 10.06
C VAL A 21 4.55 2.43 10.53
N TYR A 22 3.34 2.51 11.06
CA TYR A 22 2.79 3.79 11.53
C TYR A 22 3.27 4.14 12.94
N ASP A 23 3.52 3.16 13.80
CA ASP A 23 4.13 3.37 15.10
C ASP A 23 5.56 3.93 14.95
N VAL A 24 6.35 3.35 14.04
CA VAL A 24 7.71 3.83 13.73
C VAL A 24 7.67 5.21 13.06
N LEU A 25 6.71 5.45 12.15
CA LEU A 25 6.55 6.75 11.48
C LEU A 25 6.22 7.84 12.50
N GLU A 26 5.23 7.60 13.37
CA GLU A 26 4.82 8.53 14.42
C GLU A 26 5.98 8.86 15.35
N ALA A 27 6.67 7.84 15.87
CA ALA A 27 7.82 8.03 16.75
C ALA A 27 8.95 8.82 16.07
N THR A 28 9.24 8.51 14.78
CA THR A 28 10.30 9.20 14.04
C THR A 28 9.98 10.68 13.83
N VAL A 29 8.72 10.99 13.47
CA VAL A 29 8.30 12.38 13.27
C VAL A 29 8.23 13.13 14.59
N ALA A 30 7.70 12.51 15.65
CA ALA A 30 7.66 13.12 16.99
C ALA A 30 9.05 13.47 17.52
N ASP A 31 10.03 12.56 17.36
CA ASP A 31 11.44 12.82 17.71
C ASP A 31 12.01 14.02 16.91
N ALA A 32 11.72 14.09 15.61
CA ALA A 32 12.23 15.15 14.74
C ALA A 32 11.55 16.50 15.03
N ALA A 33 10.26 16.48 15.34
CA ALA A 33 9.47 17.68 15.64
C ALA A 33 9.70 18.19 17.06
N GLY A 34 10.05 17.32 17.99
CA GLY A 34 10.14 17.63 19.42
C GLY A 34 8.79 17.68 20.14
N GLU A 35 7.73 17.18 19.49
CA GLU A 35 6.36 17.13 20.04
C GLU A 35 5.57 15.95 19.47
N PRO A 36 4.50 15.48 20.17
CA PRO A 36 3.69 14.36 19.71
C PRO A 36 2.94 14.68 18.42
N VAL A 37 2.76 13.66 17.57
CA VAL A 37 1.92 13.75 16.36
C VAL A 37 0.45 13.54 16.74
N PRO A 38 -0.47 14.48 16.43
CA PRO A 38 -1.88 14.29 16.65
C PRO A 38 -2.42 13.09 15.83
N HIS A 39 -3.23 12.26 16.46
CA HIS A 39 -3.77 11.04 15.84
C HIS A 39 -4.51 11.33 14.50
N ASP A 40 -5.38 12.34 14.47
CA ASP A 40 -6.13 12.70 13.25
C ASP A 40 -5.19 13.15 12.11
N LEU A 41 -4.08 13.81 12.47
CA LEU A 41 -3.06 14.20 11.49
C LEU A 41 -2.34 12.97 10.93
N LEU A 42 -1.98 12.00 11.77
CA LEU A 42 -1.39 10.74 11.32
C LEU A 42 -2.34 9.97 10.39
N LEU A 43 -3.63 9.88 10.75
CA LEU A 43 -4.64 9.20 9.93
C LEU A 43 -4.76 9.77 8.52
N ALA A 44 -4.62 11.09 8.35
CA ALA A 44 -4.71 11.73 7.03
C ALA A 44 -3.59 11.30 6.05
N TRP A 45 -2.45 10.82 6.59
CA TRP A 45 -1.29 10.41 5.79
C TRP A 45 -1.16 8.89 5.63
N LYS A 46 -2.06 8.10 6.23
CA LYS A 46 -2.06 6.64 6.02
C LYS A 46 -2.34 6.30 4.55
N GLY A 47 -1.60 5.32 4.02
CA GLY A 47 -1.71 4.89 2.62
C GLY A 47 -0.88 5.69 1.61
N THR A 48 -0.28 6.83 2.01
CA THR A 48 0.63 7.61 1.15
C THR A 48 2.08 7.10 1.22
N SER A 49 2.99 7.68 0.42
CA SER A 49 4.43 7.43 0.59
C SER A 49 4.90 7.94 1.95
N LYS A 50 5.89 7.27 2.53
CA LYS A 50 6.39 7.65 3.86
C LYS A 50 7.18 8.95 3.82
N TRP A 51 7.81 9.26 2.68
CA TRP A 51 8.47 10.54 2.46
C TRP A 51 7.46 11.70 2.48
N GLU A 52 6.37 11.58 1.70
CA GLU A 52 5.28 12.59 1.68
C GLU A 52 4.60 12.70 3.05
N ALA A 53 4.39 11.57 3.72
CA ALA A 53 3.82 11.54 5.06
C ALA A 53 4.69 12.30 6.07
N ILE A 54 6.02 12.08 6.11
CA ILE A 54 6.95 12.81 6.98
C ILE A 54 6.87 14.32 6.70
N GLN A 55 6.92 14.72 5.44
CA GLN A 55 6.82 16.14 5.07
C GLN A 55 5.48 16.74 5.51
N GLY A 56 4.38 16.04 5.26
CA GLY A 56 3.03 16.50 5.59
C GLY A 56 2.76 16.56 7.08
N LEU A 57 3.25 15.59 7.84
CA LEU A 57 3.15 15.56 9.30
C LEU A 57 3.91 16.73 9.93
N LEU A 58 5.16 16.98 9.51
CA LEU A 58 5.95 18.11 9.99
C LEU A 58 5.28 19.45 9.66
N ARG A 59 4.71 19.60 8.46
CA ARG A 59 3.93 20.80 8.09
C ARG A 59 2.67 20.95 8.92
N GLY A 60 1.98 19.84 9.20
CA GLY A 60 0.80 19.82 10.08
C GLY A 60 1.11 20.23 11.52
N LEU A 61 2.36 20.03 11.96
CA LEU A 61 2.92 20.50 13.24
C LEU A 61 3.47 21.95 13.15
N GLY A 62 3.21 22.68 12.06
CA GLY A 62 3.62 24.06 11.88
C GLY A 62 5.09 24.26 11.49
N GLN A 63 5.79 23.21 11.10
CA GLN A 63 7.17 23.28 10.60
C GLN A 63 7.19 23.50 9.08
N ASP A 64 8.30 24.01 8.54
CA ASP A 64 8.54 24.12 7.10
C ASP A 64 9.84 23.40 6.74
N PRO A 65 9.84 22.05 6.68
CA PRO A 65 11.04 21.28 6.46
C PRO A 65 11.52 21.44 5.01
N THR A 66 12.83 21.60 4.85
CA THR A 66 13.48 21.49 3.54
C THR A 66 13.48 20.02 3.08
N THR A 67 13.61 19.80 1.76
CA THR A 67 13.75 18.45 1.19
C THR A 67 14.86 17.65 1.87
N ALA A 68 16.03 18.24 2.08
CA ALA A 68 17.16 17.58 2.73
C ALA A 68 16.88 17.18 4.20
N GLN A 69 16.04 17.94 4.92
CA GLN A 69 15.61 17.54 6.26
C GLN A 69 14.66 16.35 6.21
N VAL A 70 13.71 16.35 5.26
CA VAL A 70 12.78 15.21 5.06
C VAL A 70 13.56 13.97 4.65
N ASP A 71 14.52 14.08 3.72
CA ASP A 71 15.36 12.96 3.30
C ASP A 71 16.08 12.31 4.48
N LYS A 72 16.72 13.12 5.33
CA LYS A 72 17.42 12.63 6.52
C LYS A 72 16.49 11.91 7.51
N ILE A 73 15.27 12.44 7.71
CA ILE A 73 14.29 11.83 8.61
C ILE A 73 13.78 10.52 8.00
N PHE A 74 13.56 10.51 6.69
CA PHE A 74 13.13 9.33 5.95
C PHE A 74 14.17 8.20 5.99
N ASP A 75 15.46 8.51 5.86
CA ASP A 75 16.54 7.54 6.01
C ASP A 75 16.51 6.92 7.42
N GLY A 76 16.42 7.76 8.46
CA GLY A 76 16.30 7.29 9.84
C GLY A 76 15.04 6.48 10.12
N PHE A 77 13.92 6.82 9.49
CA PHE A 77 12.71 6.02 9.51
C PHE A 77 12.94 4.63 8.92
N GLY A 78 13.60 4.55 7.75
CA GLY A 78 13.91 3.27 7.08
C GLY A 78 14.74 2.33 7.97
N GLU A 79 15.80 2.85 8.58
CA GLU A 79 16.64 2.09 9.51
C GLU A 79 15.85 1.55 10.72
N ARG A 80 15.01 2.38 11.33
CA ARG A 80 14.15 2.00 12.46
C ARG A 80 13.14 0.92 12.05
N LEU A 81 12.51 1.08 10.89
CA LEU A 81 11.50 0.14 10.40
C LEU A 81 12.10 -1.23 10.08
N VAL A 82 13.27 -1.28 9.43
CA VAL A 82 13.99 -2.53 9.17
C VAL A 82 14.35 -3.23 10.48
N THR A 83 14.75 -2.49 11.50
CA THR A 83 15.04 -3.05 12.82
C THR A 83 13.78 -3.62 13.46
N ALA A 84 12.66 -2.89 13.44
CA ALA A 84 11.39 -3.33 13.99
C ALA A 84 10.85 -4.58 13.27
N TYR A 85 10.98 -4.67 11.94
CA TYR A 85 10.58 -5.86 11.17
C TYR A 85 11.47 -7.09 11.40
N ARG A 86 12.72 -6.92 11.84
CA ARG A 86 13.55 -8.05 12.28
C ARG A 86 13.08 -8.62 13.63
N GLU A 87 12.57 -7.77 14.52
CA GLU A 87 12.04 -8.17 15.82
C GLU A 87 10.63 -8.75 15.71
N THR A 88 9.82 -8.17 14.83
CA THR A 88 8.43 -8.59 14.57
C THR A 88 8.22 -8.70 13.05
N PRO A 89 8.57 -9.86 12.45
CA PRO A 89 8.48 -10.03 11.00
C PRO A 89 7.03 -9.94 10.49
N PRO A 90 6.78 -9.18 9.41
CA PRO A 90 5.48 -9.15 8.75
C PRO A 90 5.05 -10.55 8.28
N GLN A 91 3.75 -10.79 8.26
CA GLN A 91 3.15 -12.05 7.81
C GLN A 91 2.11 -11.78 6.71
N PRO A 92 1.79 -12.75 5.83
CA PRO A 92 0.63 -12.61 4.97
C PRO A 92 -0.65 -12.59 5.79
N PHE A 93 -1.65 -11.80 5.39
CA PHE A 93 -2.98 -12.05 5.93
C PHE A 93 -3.48 -13.45 5.53
N PRO A 94 -4.29 -14.10 6.40
CA PRO A 94 -4.83 -15.43 6.12
C PRO A 94 -5.55 -15.50 4.76
N GLY A 95 -5.22 -16.49 3.95
CA GLY A 95 -5.83 -16.74 2.64
C GLY A 95 -5.27 -15.89 1.49
N VAL A 96 -4.35 -14.96 1.75
CA VAL A 96 -3.77 -14.10 0.70
C VAL A 96 -2.89 -14.89 -0.29
N PRO A 97 -1.99 -15.79 0.12
CA PRO A 97 -1.22 -16.59 -0.84
C PRO A 97 -2.13 -17.44 -1.77
N GLU A 98 -3.17 -18.03 -1.21
CA GLU A 98 -4.16 -18.84 -1.96
C GLU A 98 -4.98 -17.97 -2.90
N MET A 99 -5.30 -16.72 -2.50
CA MET A 99 -5.97 -15.74 -3.36
C MET A 99 -5.09 -15.36 -4.54
N PHE A 100 -3.79 -15.06 -4.35
CA PHE A 100 -2.86 -14.80 -5.45
C PHE A 100 -2.84 -15.97 -6.45
N ALA A 101 -2.66 -17.20 -5.95
CA ALA A 101 -2.65 -18.39 -6.79
C ALA A 101 -3.97 -18.57 -7.56
N THR A 102 -5.10 -18.31 -6.91
CA THR A 102 -6.43 -18.41 -7.52
C THR A 102 -6.62 -17.39 -8.64
N LEU A 103 -6.28 -16.12 -8.40
CA LEU A 103 -6.38 -15.07 -9.42
C LEU A 103 -5.51 -15.38 -10.63
N ARG A 104 -4.24 -15.72 -10.39
CA ARG A 104 -3.28 -16.04 -11.46
C ARG A 104 -3.68 -17.28 -12.25
N SER A 105 -4.20 -18.32 -11.61
CA SER A 105 -4.70 -19.53 -12.30
C SER A 105 -5.88 -19.24 -13.23
N ARG A 106 -6.61 -18.16 -12.98
CA ARG A 106 -7.72 -17.68 -13.84
C ARG A 106 -7.29 -16.63 -14.88
N GLY A 107 -5.96 -16.41 -15.00
CA GLY A 107 -5.39 -15.47 -15.96
C GLY A 107 -5.43 -14.00 -15.54
N VAL A 108 -5.80 -13.72 -14.28
CA VAL A 108 -5.74 -12.37 -13.72
C VAL A 108 -4.30 -12.08 -13.30
N LYS A 109 -3.77 -10.94 -13.72
CA LYS A 109 -2.48 -10.44 -13.26
C LYS A 109 -2.60 -9.91 -11.82
N VAL A 110 -1.58 -10.16 -11.01
CA VAL A 110 -1.50 -9.67 -9.63
C VAL A 110 -0.29 -8.75 -9.49
N ALA A 111 -0.51 -7.49 -9.17
CA ALA A 111 0.53 -6.53 -8.87
C ALA A 111 0.38 -6.01 -7.44
N LEU A 112 1.48 -5.94 -6.72
CA LEU A 112 1.54 -5.21 -5.46
C LEU A 112 1.89 -3.74 -5.75
N GLN A 113 1.22 -2.82 -5.08
CA GLN A 113 1.52 -1.40 -5.09
C GLN A 113 1.62 -0.89 -3.65
N THR A 114 2.56 0.00 -3.37
CA THR A 114 2.80 0.38 -1.99
C THR A 114 3.35 1.79 -1.82
N GLY A 115 3.05 2.40 -0.66
CA GLY A 115 3.70 3.62 -0.21
C GLY A 115 5.10 3.42 0.39
N TYR A 116 5.61 2.18 0.42
CA TYR A 116 7.02 1.90 0.75
C TYR A 116 7.95 2.27 -0.40
N SER A 117 9.24 2.48 -0.07
CA SER A 117 10.33 2.47 -1.05
C SER A 117 10.61 1.06 -1.54
N THR A 118 11.29 0.96 -2.68
CA THR A 118 11.71 -0.32 -3.27
C THR A 118 12.52 -1.17 -2.27
N GLU A 119 13.42 -0.55 -1.51
CA GLU A 119 14.25 -1.25 -0.53
C GLU A 119 13.41 -1.91 0.58
N ILE A 120 12.48 -1.16 1.17
CA ILE A 120 11.61 -1.68 2.25
C ILE A 120 10.69 -2.77 1.71
N ALA A 121 10.04 -2.53 0.57
CA ALA A 121 9.12 -3.49 -0.03
C ALA A 121 9.83 -4.79 -0.42
N ALA A 122 11.03 -4.71 -1.01
CA ALA A 122 11.84 -5.89 -1.36
C ALA A 122 12.23 -6.70 -0.11
N ALA A 123 12.63 -6.02 0.97
CA ALA A 123 12.95 -6.69 2.23
C ALA A 123 11.75 -7.43 2.84
N ILE A 124 10.54 -6.86 2.75
CA ILE A 124 9.31 -7.53 3.18
C ILE A 124 9.04 -8.77 2.34
N LEU A 125 9.11 -8.65 1.00
CA LEU A 125 8.87 -9.76 0.10
C LEU A 125 9.87 -10.90 0.31
N ASP A 126 11.14 -10.57 0.50
CA ASP A 126 12.21 -11.55 0.79
C ASP A 126 11.92 -12.30 2.10
N GLY A 127 11.53 -11.57 3.15
CA GLY A 127 11.14 -12.15 4.43
C GLY A 127 9.91 -13.07 4.33
N LEU A 128 8.97 -12.77 3.43
CA LEU A 128 7.79 -13.59 3.16
C LEU A 128 8.05 -14.74 2.18
N GLY A 129 9.22 -14.78 1.53
CA GLY A 129 9.53 -15.70 0.44
C GLY A 129 8.70 -15.45 -0.82
N TRP A 130 8.20 -14.22 -1.01
CA TRP A 130 7.41 -13.84 -2.18
C TRP A 130 8.30 -13.39 -3.33
N THR A 131 8.03 -13.93 -4.50
CA THR A 131 8.78 -13.63 -5.73
C THR A 131 7.94 -12.80 -6.69
N VAL A 132 8.62 -11.91 -7.43
CA VAL A 132 8.00 -11.00 -8.39
C VAL A 132 8.46 -11.35 -9.80
N GLY A 133 7.53 -11.53 -10.73
CA GLY A 133 7.85 -11.78 -12.13
C GLY A 133 6.73 -12.41 -12.93
N PRO A 134 6.91 -12.52 -14.26
CA PRO A 134 5.91 -13.07 -15.16
C PRO A 134 5.82 -14.60 -15.13
N ASP A 135 6.77 -15.25 -14.45
CA ASP A 135 6.83 -16.72 -14.44
C ASP A 135 5.65 -17.32 -13.67
N PRO A 136 5.14 -18.49 -14.08
CA PRO A 136 4.03 -19.17 -13.39
C PRO A 136 4.28 -19.42 -11.91
N ASP A 137 5.55 -19.65 -11.53
CA ASP A 137 5.97 -19.97 -10.16
C ASP A 137 6.22 -18.69 -9.32
N SER A 138 6.16 -17.50 -9.92
CA SER A 138 6.25 -16.25 -9.16
C SER A 138 5.01 -16.05 -8.30
N THR A 139 5.17 -15.43 -7.13
CA THR A 139 4.04 -15.14 -6.22
C THR A 139 3.11 -14.09 -6.81
N VAL A 140 3.68 -13.00 -7.37
CA VAL A 140 2.96 -11.90 -8.02
C VAL A 140 3.65 -11.51 -9.32
N ASP A 141 2.92 -10.82 -10.23
CA ASP A 141 3.44 -10.45 -11.55
C ASP A 141 4.28 -9.17 -11.52
N ALA A 142 4.00 -8.23 -10.59
CA ALA A 142 4.71 -6.97 -10.47
C ALA A 142 4.70 -6.40 -9.05
N LEU A 143 5.68 -5.55 -8.75
CA LEU A 143 5.74 -4.71 -7.55
C LEU A 143 6.02 -3.26 -7.97
N ILE A 144 5.15 -2.33 -7.55
CA ILE A 144 5.30 -0.90 -7.80
C ILE A 144 5.36 -0.16 -6.46
N THR A 145 6.42 0.61 -6.27
CA THR A 145 6.75 1.30 -5.03
C THR A 145 6.68 2.81 -5.19
N SER A 146 6.58 3.54 -4.10
CA SER A 146 6.37 5.00 -4.11
C SER A 146 7.53 5.80 -4.74
N ASP A 147 8.74 5.28 -4.73
CA ASP A 147 9.92 5.88 -5.33
C ASP A 147 10.00 5.71 -6.86
N LEU A 148 9.12 4.90 -7.46
CA LEU A 148 8.98 4.73 -8.91
C LEU A 148 7.99 5.70 -9.55
N VAL A 149 7.29 6.54 -8.76
CA VAL A 149 6.23 7.42 -9.24
C VAL A 149 6.44 8.88 -8.81
N ALA A 150 5.90 9.80 -9.58
CA ALA A 150 6.05 11.23 -9.30
C ALA A 150 5.24 11.71 -8.08
N ALA A 151 4.16 11.00 -7.72
CA ALA A 151 3.35 11.26 -6.54
C ALA A 151 2.67 9.97 -6.08
N SER A 152 2.57 9.78 -4.78
CA SER A 152 1.91 8.64 -4.17
C SER A 152 0.38 8.82 -4.13
N ARG A 153 -0.31 7.83 -3.59
CA ARG A 153 -1.76 7.86 -3.40
C ARG A 153 -2.21 9.11 -2.60
N PRO A 154 -3.32 9.70 -2.95
CA PRO A 154 -4.38 9.24 -3.85
C PRO A 154 -4.15 9.51 -5.35
N ALA A 155 -2.93 9.92 -5.78
CA ALA A 155 -2.62 10.02 -7.20
C ALA A 155 -2.67 8.62 -7.86
N PRO A 156 -3.08 8.52 -9.15
CA PRO A 156 -3.34 7.24 -9.81
C PRO A 156 -2.06 6.53 -10.32
N TYR A 157 -0.90 7.11 -10.14
CA TYR A 157 0.31 6.70 -10.84
C TYR A 157 0.79 5.28 -10.49
N LEU A 158 0.66 4.86 -9.23
CA LEU A 158 0.97 3.47 -8.85
C LEU A 158 0.10 2.48 -9.64
N VAL A 159 -1.20 2.79 -9.80
CA VAL A 159 -2.13 1.94 -10.57
C VAL A 159 -1.71 1.87 -12.03
N PHE A 160 -1.36 3.01 -12.65
CA PHE A 160 -0.91 3.03 -14.05
C PHE A 160 0.40 2.28 -14.25
N HIS A 161 1.35 2.37 -13.34
CA HIS A 161 2.59 1.59 -13.41
C HIS A 161 2.34 0.09 -13.21
N CYS A 162 1.35 -0.31 -12.39
CA CYS A 162 0.91 -1.71 -12.32
C CYS A 162 0.37 -2.19 -13.68
N MET A 163 -0.42 -1.35 -14.36
CA MET A 163 -0.94 -1.66 -15.70
C MET A 163 0.19 -1.81 -16.73
N GLU A 164 1.14 -0.87 -16.75
CA GLU A 164 2.32 -0.93 -17.64
C GLU A 164 3.16 -2.18 -17.41
N ALA A 165 3.48 -2.50 -16.15
CA ALA A 165 4.29 -3.64 -15.78
C ALA A 165 3.65 -5.00 -16.11
N THR A 166 2.30 -5.05 -16.12
CA THR A 166 1.54 -6.30 -16.39
C THR A 166 1.00 -6.39 -17.80
N GLY A 167 1.13 -5.31 -18.61
CA GLY A 167 0.60 -5.25 -19.98
C GLY A 167 -0.93 -5.11 -20.05
N VAL A 168 -1.60 -4.75 -18.96
CA VAL A 168 -3.03 -4.49 -18.92
C VAL A 168 -3.26 -3.01 -19.24
N TRP A 169 -4.00 -2.70 -20.30
CA TRP A 169 -4.18 -1.35 -20.82
C TRP A 169 -5.59 -0.77 -20.66
N ASP A 170 -6.60 -1.59 -20.36
CA ASP A 170 -7.97 -1.12 -20.10
C ASP A 170 -8.19 -0.96 -18.58
N VAL A 171 -8.15 0.28 -18.11
CA VAL A 171 -8.31 0.59 -16.67
C VAL A 171 -9.67 0.12 -16.11
N ARG A 172 -10.71 -0.01 -16.95
CA ARG A 172 -12.02 -0.53 -16.54
C ARG A 172 -11.96 -2.02 -16.17
N ARG A 173 -10.88 -2.71 -16.55
CA ARG A 173 -10.60 -4.11 -16.20
C ARG A 173 -9.54 -4.24 -15.10
N VAL A 174 -9.28 -3.15 -14.38
CA VAL A 174 -8.38 -3.13 -13.22
C VAL A 174 -9.22 -3.12 -11.95
N LEU A 175 -8.82 -3.97 -11.01
CA LEU A 175 -9.25 -3.96 -9.61
C LEU A 175 -8.14 -3.34 -8.78
N VAL A 176 -8.47 -2.32 -8.00
CA VAL A 176 -7.60 -1.72 -7.00
C VAL A 176 -8.16 -2.06 -5.63
N ALA A 177 -7.35 -2.61 -4.73
CA ALA A 177 -7.76 -2.91 -3.37
C ALA A 177 -6.78 -2.36 -2.34
N GLY A 178 -7.33 -1.83 -1.24
CA GLY A 178 -6.56 -1.33 -0.11
C GLY A 178 -7.42 -1.08 1.12
N ASP A 179 -6.77 -0.79 2.24
CA ASP A 179 -7.40 -0.62 3.55
C ASP A 179 -7.55 0.86 3.97
N THR A 180 -7.15 1.81 3.10
CA THR A 180 -7.17 3.24 3.42
C THR A 180 -8.01 4.06 2.42
N PRO A 181 -8.52 5.25 2.82
CA PRO A 181 -9.12 6.22 1.90
C PRO A 181 -8.22 6.59 0.72
N ASN A 182 -6.90 6.64 0.91
CA ASN A 182 -5.94 6.96 -0.13
C ASN A 182 -5.84 5.86 -1.20
N ASP A 183 -6.03 4.59 -0.84
CA ASP A 183 -6.11 3.48 -1.80
C ASP A 183 -7.35 3.59 -2.67
N LEU A 184 -8.50 3.81 -2.03
CA LEU A 184 -9.78 4.00 -2.74
C LEU A 184 -9.72 5.24 -3.64
N GLY A 185 -9.10 6.32 -3.14
CA GLY A 185 -8.83 7.53 -3.91
C GLY A 185 -7.97 7.27 -5.15
N ALA A 186 -6.90 6.49 -5.03
CA ALA A 186 -6.04 6.15 -6.16
C ALA A 186 -6.77 5.33 -7.23
N GLY A 187 -7.55 4.33 -6.82
CA GLY A 187 -8.40 3.54 -7.72
C GLY A 187 -9.45 4.40 -8.43
N THR A 188 -10.13 5.28 -7.68
CA THR A 188 -11.13 6.20 -8.21
C THR A 188 -10.51 7.20 -9.19
N ASN A 189 -9.39 7.81 -8.84
CA ASN A 189 -8.69 8.77 -9.69
C ASN A 189 -8.08 8.12 -10.93
N ALA A 190 -7.72 6.84 -10.87
CA ALA A 190 -7.31 6.07 -12.03
C ALA A 190 -8.48 5.77 -12.99
N GLY A 191 -9.72 5.78 -12.51
CA GLY A 191 -10.88 5.31 -13.24
C GLY A 191 -10.97 3.78 -13.29
N ALA A 192 -10.43 3.09 -12.27
CA ALA A 192 -10.45 1.64 -12.17
C ALA A 192 -11.90 1.11 -12.18
N GLY A 193 -12.12 -0.01 -12.87
CA GLY A 193 -13.45 -0.62 -12.94
C GLY A 193 -13.92 -1.20 -11.61
N PHE A 194 -12.97 -1.56 -10.73
CA PHE A 194 -13.24 -2.08 -9.39
C PHE A 194 -12.36 -1.35 -8.38
N VAL A 195 -13.00 -0.67 -7.43
CA VAL A 195 -12.34 -0.01 -6.30
C VAL A 195 -12.84 -0.70 -5.03
N VAL A 196 -11.96 -1.44 -4.37
CA VAL A 196 -12.32 -2.36 -3.28
C VAL A 196 -11.66 -1.91 -1.99
N GLY A 197 -12.49 -1.60 -0.99
CA GLY A 197 -12.00 -1.39 0.37
C GLY A 197 -11.97 -2.70 1.15
N VAL A 198 -10.91 -2.94 1.93
CA VAL A 198 -10.79 -4.10 2.82
C VAL A 198 -10.60 -3.65 4.27
N ALA A 199 -11.26 -4.34 5.21
CA ALA A 199 -11.27 -3.95 6.62
C ALA A 199 -10.22 -4.72 7.46
N THR A 200 -9.12 -5.16 6.81
CA THR A 200 -8.04 -5.88 7.49
C THR A 200 -7.00 -4.97 8.15
N GLY A 201 -6.93 -3.70 7.74
CA GLY A 201 -5.86 -2.81 8.16
C GLY A 201 -6.33 -1.61 8.99
N SER A 202 -5.93 -0.41 8.57
CA SER A 202 -5.99 0.81 9.39
C SER A 202 -7.39 1.40 9.59
N PHE A 203 -8.33 1.13 8.67
CA PHE A 203 -9.66 1.75 8.70
C PHE A 203 -10.78 0.72 8.78
N THR A 204 -11.83 1.07 9.52
CA THR A 204 -13.03 0.25 9.64
C THR A 204 -13.85 0.26 8.35
N HIS A 205 -14.67 -0.78 8.16
CA HIS A 205 -15.65 -0.87 7.07
C HIS A 205 -16.50 0.40 6.96
N ASP A 206 -17.04 0.91 8.08
CA ASP A 206 -17.90 2.10 8.08
C ASP A 206 -17.16 3.36 7.63
N ARG A 207 -15.89 3.49 7.98
CA ARG A 207 -15.06 4.63 7.51
C ARG A 207 -14.79 4.52 6.02
N LEU A 208 -14.42 3.34 5.51
CA LEU A 208 -14.20 3.11 4.08
C LEU A 208 -15.48 3.30 3.26
N ALA A 209 -16.65 2.97 3.83
CA ALA A 209 -17.95 3.16 3.19
C ALA A 209 -18.28 4.63 2.88
N THR A 210 -17.60 5.59 3.50
CA THR A 210 -17.77 7.02 3.19
C THR A 210 -16.99 7.50 1.97
N GLU A 211 -16.06 6.69 1.45
CA GLU A 211 -15.27 7.00 0.26
C GLU A 211 -15.90 6.39 -1.02
N PRO A 212 -15.60 6.94 -2.19
CA PRO A 212 -16.00 6.31 -3.46
C PRO A 212 -15.39 4.90 -3.57
N HIS A 213 -16.24 3.90 -3.76
CA HIS A 213 -15.85 2.50 -3.91
C HIS A 213 -16.87 1.74 -4.76
N THR A 214 -16.49 0.57 -5.26
CA THR A 214 -17.41 -0.38 -5.89
C THR A 214 -17.81 -1.52 -4.96
N HIS A 215 -16.87 -1.96 -4.12
CA HIS A 215 -17.07 -3.06 -3.17
C HIS A 215 -16.35 -2.79 -1.86
N LEU A 216 -16.89 -3.36 -0.79
CA LEU A 216 -16.22 -3.46 0.51
C LEU A 216 -16.21 -4.93 0.92
N LEU A 217 -15.04 -5.44 1.25
CA LEU A 217 -14.83 -6.83 1.63
C LEU A 217 -14.19 -6.91 3.02
N PRO A 218 -14.41 -8.00 3.75
CA PRO A 218 -13.69 -8.25 5.01
C PRO A 218 -12.18 -8.37 4.80
N SER A 219 -11.76 -9.00 3.71
CA SER A 219 -10.36 -9.29 3.37
C SER A 219 -10.14 -9.37 1.85
N THR A 220 -8.89 -9.16 1.42
CA THR A 220 -8.48 -9.46 0.03
C THR A 220 -8.58 -10.93 -0.30
N ALA A 221 -8.57 -11.84 0.67
CA ALA A 221 -8.81 -13.27 0.46
C ALA A 221 -10.17 -13.55 -0.20
N ASP A 222 -11.14 -12.62 -0.08
CA ASP A 222 -12.49 -12.73 -0.67
C ASP A 222 -12.56 -12.26 -2.13
N LEU A 223 -11.50 -11.66 -2.69
CA LEU A 223 -11.47 -11.14 -4.07
C LEU A 223 -11.86 -12.16 -5.15
N PRO A 224 -11.53 -13.48 -5.04
CA PRO A 224 -11.98 -14.47 -6.02
C PRO A 224 -13.49 -14.58 -6.17
N SER A 225 -14.27 -14.11 -5.20
CA SER A 225 -15.74 -14.09 -5.29
C SER A 225 -16.28 -13.05 -6.29
N LEU A 226 -15.43 -12.12 -6.74
CA LEU A 226 -15.77 -11.08 -7.72
C LEU A 226 -15.51 -11.50 -9.19
N LEU A 227 -14.94 -12.69 -9.41
CA LEU A 227 -14.60 -13.22 -10.75
C LEU A 227 -15.79 -13.79 -11.50
#